data_1adaed8c0c40809b7bf0575a41cd2f10
#
_entry.id   1adaed8c0c40809b7bf0575a41cd2f10
#
_cell.length_a   1.000
_cell.length_b   1.000
_cell.length_c   1.000
_cell.angle_alpha   90.00
_cell.angle_beta   90.00
_cell.angle_gamma   90.00
#
_symmetry.space_group_name_H-M   'P 1'
#
loop_
_entity.id
_entity.type
_entity.pdbx_description
1 polymer ?
#
loop_
_entity_poly.entity_id
_entity_poly.type
_entity_poly.pdbx_seq_one_letter_code
_entity_poly.pdbx_strand_id
1 'polypeptide(L)'
;TEKSEGFMSVMLVADHYPDLIGGRLEYLLNNAGDFYAMEVISLASKTYDPALLPAMKAIASASRFSDKLRHEAANGVSVIEKYYSDPVRNVDFLRLPGIPEKAAAARAIFLSKSKPSEQEIIKLLRDASAEVRRTGLMAAGRYGMTSLRDEVMKGLDNPDTAREAYYVLRQFGPEVYGDLIGTVIRPGNSERENYIILRLLDAMPASEAFPWLSDFVVAGHMGVRLKAASSLCNRGWSPQGRQRLKIGETLSETIHVMARLIAMQTEVSRSRHFLLSAALEQERENNYELIRCLVHLLAGGVAAELILPRKRDDRPCQAGVASEAIESVISEPMRRPLKALLGNSTDNRRLAELSLYFPVRSVKGQSISSFLLASE
;
A
#
# COMPACT_ATOMS: atom_id res chain seq x y z
N THR A 1 -13.88 -15.27 28.87
CA THR A 1 -14.12 -14.26 27.82
C THR A 1 -12.89 -14.01 26.99
N GLU A 2 -11.71 -13.74 27.55
CA GLU A 2 -10.44 -13.53 26.79
C GLU A 2 -10.04 -14.72 25.91
N LYS A 3 -10.27 -15.96 26.36
CA LYS A 3 -9.98 -17.18 25.56
C LYS A 3 -10.90 -17.29 24.33
N SER A 4 -12.13 -16.82 24.41
CA SER A 4 -13.08 -16.86 23.29
C SER A 4 -12.78 -15.79 22.23
N GLU A 5 -12.32 -14.60 22.64
CA GLU A 5 -11.96 -13.52 21.72
C GLU A 5 -10.68 -13.85 20.94
N GLY A 6 -9.68 -14.41 21.62
CA GLY A 6 -8.46 -14.89 20.95
C GLY A 6 -8.72 -16.02 19.96
N PHE A 7 -9.64 -16.92 20.28
CA PHE A 7 -10.05 -18.01 19.38
C PHE A 7 -10.79 -17.46 18.15
N MET A 8 -11.75 -16.55 18.32
CA MET A 8 -12.47 -15.92 17.22
C MET A 8 -11.55 -15.15 16.29
N SER A 9 -10.55 -14.45 16.84
CA SER A 9 -9.55 -13.76 16.03
C SER A 9 -8.71 -14.71 15.18
N VAL A 10 -8.31 -15.86 15.74
CA VAL A 10 -7.57 -16.89 15.00
C VAL A 10 -8.46 -17.52 13.93
N MET A 11 -9.74 -17.75 14.20
CA MET A 11 -10.70 -18.28 13.23
C MET A 11 -10.89 -17.33 12.04
N LEU A 12 -11.06 -16.03 12.30
CA LEU A 12 -11.18 -15.02 11.25
C LEU A 12 -9.93 -14.93 10.38
N VAL A 13 -8.74 -14.98 10.98
CA VAL A 13 -7.49 -14.98 10.21
C VAL A 13 -7.33 -16.27 9.42
N ALA A 14 -7.71 -17.42 10.00
CA ALA A 14 -7.60 -18.72 9.36
C ALA A 14 -8.51 -18.88 8.14
N ASP A 15 -9.70 -18.34 8.19
CA ASP A 15 -10.65 -18.39 7.06
C ASP A 15 -10.11 -17.65 5.83
N HIS A 16 -9.36 -16.55 6.08
CA HIS A 16 -8.78 -15.74 5.01
C HIS A 16 -7.33 -16.11 4.67
N TYR A 17 -6.56 -16.56 5.66
CA TYR A 17 -5.11 -16.81 5.54
C TYR A 17 -4.68 -18.09 6.27
N PRO A 18 -5.23 -19.26 5.90
CA PRO A 18 -4.96 -20.50 6.61
C PRO A 18 -3.48 -20.90 6.65
N ASP A 19 -2.71 -20.51 5.61
CA ASP A 19 -1.28 -20.85 5.53
C ASP A 19 -0.42 -20.14 6.60
N LEU A 20 -0.89 -18.99 7.09
CA LEU A 20 -0.14 -18.21 8.09
C LEU A 20 -0.31 -18.71 9.51
N ILE A 21 -1.28 -19.60 9.76
CA ILE A 21 -1.65 -20.01 11.10
C ILE A 21 -1.53 -21.53 11.35
N GLY A 22 -0.93 -22.28 10.40
CA GLY A 22 -0.80 -23.75 10.50
C GLY A 22 -0.31 -24.22 11.87
N GLY A 23 0.83 -23.69 12.37
CA GLY A 23 1.34 -24.05 13.69
C GLY A 23 0.43 -23.63 14.86
N ARG A 24 -0.38 -22.59 14.68
CA ARG A 24 -1.36 -22.16 15.68
C ARG A 24 -2.59 -23.07 15.69
N LEU A 25 -2.99 -23.57 14.53
CA LEU A 25 -4.07 -24.56 14.41
C LEU A 25 -3.68 -25.89 15.06
N GLU A 26 -2.46 -26.34 14.89
CA GLU A 26 -1.97 -27.54 15.58
C GLU A 26 -2.09 -27.39 17.10
N TYR A 27 -1.67 -26.28 17.67
CA TYR A 27 -1.86 -25.98 19.08
C TYR A 27 -3.32 -26.00 19.49
N LEU A 28 -4.20 -25.38 18.70
CA LEU A 28 -5.64 -25.36 18.95
C LEU A 28 -6.27 -26.77 18.90
N LEU A 29 -5.89 -27.60 17.92
CA LEU A 29 -6.35 -28.99 17.81
C LEU A 29 -5.97 -29.81 19.02
N ASN A 30 -4.76 -29.59 19.55
CA ASN A 30 -4.28 -30.34 20.73
C ASN A 30 -4.92 -29.86 22.05
N ASN A 31 -5.41 -28.63 22.10
CA ASN A 31 -5.91 -27.97 23.32
C ASN A 31 -7.40 -27.54 23.24
N ALA A 32 -8.10 -27.81 22.12
CA ALA A 32 -9.50 -27.46 21.96
C ALA A 32 -10.38 -28.35 22.86
N GLY A 33 -11.27 -27.71 23.64
CA GLY A 33 -12.39 -28.44 24.26
C GLY A 33 -13.44 -28.78 23.19
N ASP A 34 -14.32 -29.71 23.51
CA ASP A 34 -15.33 -30.28 22.60
C ASP A 34 -16.17 -29.19 21.86
N PHE A 35 -16.39 -28.05 22.51
CA PHE A 35 -17.21 -26.99 21.97
C PHE A 35 -16.59 -26.31 20.72
N TYR A 36 -15.26 -26.15 20.68
CA TYR A 36 -14.59 -25.50 19.55
C TYR A 36 -13.89 -26.48 18.59
N ALA A 37 -13.85 -27.75 18.98
CA ALA A 37 -13.09 -28.76 18.23
C ALA A 37 -13.63 -28.98 16.81
N MET A 38 -14.95 -28.85 16.60
CA MET A 38 -15.56 -29.01 15.28
C MET A 38 -15.13 -27.90 14.32
N GLU A 39 -15.18 -26.64 14.76
CA GLU A 39 -14.75 -25.51 13.98
C GLU A 39 -13.26 -25.56 13.68
N VAL A 40 -12.45 -25.93 14.66
CA VAL A 40 -10.99 -26.09 14.48
C VAL A 40 -10.67 -27.20 13.47
N ILE A 41 -11.38 -28.33 13.52
CA ILE A 41 -11.19 -29.42 12.56
C ILE A 41 -11.61 -29.04 11.16
N SER A 42 -12.78 -28.39 11.01
CA SER A 42 -13.23 -27.87 9.73
C SER A 42 -12.22 -26.92 9.12
N LEU A 43 -11.66 -26.03 9.94
CA LEU A 43 -10.64 -25.08 9.51
C LEU A 43 -9.32 -25.76 9.15
N ALA A 44 -8.86 -26.70 9.99
CA ALA A 44 -7.66 -27.48 9.73
C ALA A 44 -7.76 -28.28 8.41
N SER A 45 -8.93 -28.84 8.12
CA SER A 45 -9.18 -29.55 6.85
C SER A 45 -9.05 -28.63 5.63
N LYS A 46 -9.41 -27.37 5.75
CA LYS A 46 -9.29 -26.34 4.70
C LYS A 46 -7.85 -25.86 4.48
N THR A 47 -6.95 -26.04 5.44
CA THR A 47 -5.54 -25.65 5.27
C THR A 47 -4.77 -26.62 4.39
N TYR A 48 -5.20 -27.86 4.29
CA TYR A 48 -4.51 -28.96 3.59
C TYR A 48 -3.06 -29.17 4.04
N ASP A 49 -2.70 -28.69 5.25
CA ASP A 49 -1.36 -28.78 5.78
C ASP A 49 -1.08 -30.18 6.35
N PRO A 50 -0.13 -30.94 5.78
CA PRO A 50 0.20 -32.28 6.26
C PRO A 50 0.80 -32.28 7.68
N ALA A 51 1.32 -31.16 8.17
CA ALA A 51 1.81 -31.05 9.55
C ALA A 51 0.69 -31.26 10.57
N LEU A 52 -0.58 -31.05 10.20
CA LEU A 52 -1.75 -31.24 11.04
C LEU A 52 -2.23 -32.69 11.09
N LEU A 53 -1.78 -33.58 10.18
CA LEU A 53 -2.22 -34.95 10.11
C LEU A 53 -2.04 -35.75 11.44
N PRO A 54 -0.90 -35.63 12.18
CA PRO A 54 -0.75 -36.34 13.44
C PRO A 54 -1.81 -35.95 14.46
N ALA A 55 -2.08 -34.65 14.61
CA ALA A 55 -3.09 -34.16 15.56
C ALA A 55 -4.51 -34.55 15.15
N MET A 56 -4.85 -34.44 13.86
CA MET A 56 -6.15 -34.84 13.33
C MET A 56 -6.38 -36.35 13.44
N LYS A 57 -5.39 -37.22 13.17
CA LYS A 57 -5.44 -38.66 13.36
C LYS A 57 -5.65 -39.04 14.84
N ALA A 58 -4.97 -38.34 15.75
CA ALA A 58 -5.15 -38.52 17.18
C ALA A 58 -6.60 -38.23 17.60
N ILE A 59 -7.22 -37.16 17.09
CA ILE A 59 -8.63 -36.85 17.37
C ILE A 59 -9.56 -37.88 16.76
N ALA A 60 -9.34 -38.32 15.52
CA ALA A 60 -10.16 -39.30 14.83
C ALA A 60 -10.19 -40.67 15.57
N SER A 61 -9.11 -41.02 16.27
CA SER A 61 -8.98 -42.28 17.01
C SER A 61 -9.34 -42.20 18.50
N ALA A 62 -9.45 -40.98 19.06
CA ALA A 62 -9.64 -40.81 20.50
C ALA A 62 -11.10 -40.99 20.93
N SER A 63 -11.37 -41.98 21.80
CA SER A 63 -12.72 -42.28 22.31
C SER A 63 -13.35 -41.18 23.16
N ARG A 64 -12.55 -40.21 23.64
CA ARG A 64 -13.03 -39.06 24.42
C ARG A 64 -13.85 -38.06 23.61
N PHE A 65 -13.73 -38.09 22.28
CA PHE A 65 -14.48 -37.19 21.40
C PHE A 65 -15.74 -37.87 20.87
N SER A 66 -16.76 -37.06 20.55
CA SER A 66 -18.00 -37.56 19.98
C SER A 66 -17.77 -38.22 18.62
N ASP A 67 -18.66 -39.16 18.24
CA ASP A 67 -18.59 -39.85 16.95
C ASP A 67 -18.59 -38.89 15.78
N LYS A 68 -19.37 -37.79 15.86
CA LYS A 68 -19.44 -36.74 14.83
C LYS A 68 -18.09 -36.08 14.66
N LEU A 69 -17.43 -35.75 15.76
CA LEU A 69 -16.13 -35.07 15.73
C LEU A 69 -15.03 -35.99 15.18
N ARG A 70 -15.04 -37.27 15.59
CA ARG A 70 -14.11 -38.27 15.07
C ARG A 70 -14.28 -38.50 13.57
N HIS A 71 -15.53 -38.56 13.12
CA HIS A 71 -15.84 -38.69 11.69
C HIS A 71 -15.34 -37.48 10.88
N GLU A 72 -15.58 -36.28 11.36
CA GLU A 72 -15.11 -35.04 10.70
C GLU A 72 -13.58 -34.95 10.64
N ALA A 73 -12.90 -35.35 11.74
CA ALA A 73 -11.45 -35.43 11.73
C ALA A 73 -10.91 -36.48 10.74
N ALA A 74 -11.56 -37.64 10.66
CA ALA A 74 -11.21 -38.69 9.70
C ALA A 74 -11.41 -38.20 8.23
N ASN A 75 -12.52 -37.52 7.97
CA ASN A 75 -12.75 -36.88 6.66
C ASN A 75 -11.66 -35.89 6.32
N GLY A 76 -11.31 -35.01 7.25
CA GLY A 76 -10.22 -34.03 7.04
C GLY A 76 -8.86 -34.69 6.79
N VAL A 77 -8.55 -35.77 7.53
CA VAL A 77 -7.35 -36.58 7.27
C VAL A 77 -7.37 -37.15 5.85
N SER A 78 -8.50 -37.74 5.44
CA SER A 78 -8.65 -38.32 4.09
C SER A 78 -8.46 -37.25 3.00
N VAL A 79 -9.01 -36.03 3.20
CA VAL A 79 -8.86 -34.92 2.27
C VAL A 79 -7.39 -34.50 2.15
N ILE A 80 -6.71 -34.30 3.28
CA ILE A 80 -5.29 -33.88 3.26
C ILE A 80 -4.42 -34.97 2.61
N GLU A 81 -4.62 -36.26 3.01
CA GLU A 81 -3.84 -37.36 2.45
C GLU A 81 -4.04 -37.54 0.96
N LYS A 82 -5.28 -37.41 0.47
CA LYS A 82 -5.58 -37.48 -0.97
C LYS A 82 -4.75 -36.53 -1.82
N TYR A 83 -4.57 -35.30 -1.34
CA TYR A 83 -3.85 -34.27 -2.10
C TYR A 83 -2.36 -34.21 -1.82
N TYR A 84 -1.89 -34.77 -0.70
CA TYR A 84 -0.49 -34.70 -0.31
C TYR A 84 0.32 -35.97 -0.62
N SER A 85 -0.32 -37.13 -0.60
CA SER A 85 0.33 -38.43 -0.88
C SER A 85 0.51 -38.68 -2.36
N ASP A 86 -0.38 -38.11 -3.18
CA ASP A 86 -0.27 -38.19 -4.64
C ASP A 86 0.52 -36.98 -5.15
N PRO A 87 1.55 -37.14 -5.99
CA PRO A 87 2.27 -36.01 -6.51
C PRO A 87 1.33 -35.17 -7.39
N VAL A 88 0.65 -34.22 -6.76
CA VAL A 88 -0.29 -33.25 -7.36
C VAL A 88 0.33 -32.51 -8.55
N ARG A 89 1.63 -32.61 -8.72
CA ARG A 89 2.40 -32.11 -9.86
C ARG A 89 1.90 -32.52 -11.22
N ASN A 90 1.31 -33.71 -11.30
CA ASN A 90 0.81 -34.27 -12.56
C ASN A 90 -0.68 -34.08 -12.73
N VAL A 91 -1.37 -33.56 -11.71
CA VAL A 91 -2.81 -33.25 -11.80
C VAL A 91 -2.99 -31.92 -12.51
N ASP A 92 -3.63 -31.94 -13.64
CA ASP A 92 -4.09 -30.71 -14.29
C ASP A 92 -5.23 -30.13 -13.44
N PHE A 93 -4.89 -29.29 -12.46
CA PHE A 93 -5.84 -28.73 -11.51
C PHE A 93 -6.94 -27.89 -12.18
N LEU A 94 -6.75 -27.47 -13.43
CA LEU A 94 -7.79 -26.80 -14.22
C LEU A 94 -8.93 -27.74 -14.60
N ARG A 95 -8.71 -29.06 -14.54
CA ARG A 95 -9.75 -30.07 -14.77
C ARG A 95 -10.50 -30.47 -13.52
N LEU A 96 -10.10 -29.97 -12.33
CA LEU A 96 -10.79 -30.28 -11.08
C LEU A 96 -12.21 -29.68 -11.09
N PRO A 97 -13.22 -30.41 -10.61
CA PRO A 97 -14.62 -30.05 -10.82
C PRO A 97 -15.10 -28.87 -9.99
N GLY A 98 -14.42 -28.54 -8.89
CA GLY A 98 -14.86 -27.50 -7.97
C GLY A 98 -13.75 -26.60 -7.46
N ILE A 99 -14.14 -25.45 -6.89
CA ILE A 99 -13.21 -24.48 -6.29
C ILE A 99 -12.45 -25.09 -5.08
N PRO A 100 -13.10 -25.84 -4.15
CA PRO A 100 -12.40 -26.44 -3.02
C PRO A 100 -11.29 -27.41 -3.44
N GLU A 101 -11.54 -28.23 -4.48
CA GLU A 101 -10.56 -29.19 -4.98
C GLU A 101 -9.38 -28.49 -5.67
N LYS A 102 -9.64 -27.42 -6.40
CA LYS A 102 -8.59 -26.58 -6.99
C LYS A 102 -7.75 -25.91 -5.91
N ALA A 103 -8.39 -25.38 -4.86
CA ALA A 103 -7.70 -24.77 -3.74
C ALA A 103 -6.82 -25.79 -3.01
N ALA A 104 -7.33 -27.02 -2.81
CA ALA A 104 -6.56 -28.12 -2.22
C ALA A 104 -5.32 -28.46 -3.05
N ALA A 105 -5.48 -28.59 -4.38
CA ALA A 105 -4.37 -28.87 -5.29
C ALA A 105 -3.33 -27.73 -5.29
N ALA A 106 -3.78 -26.49 -5.28
CA ALA A 106 -2.91 -25.32 -5.20
C ALA A 106 -2.08 -25.32 -3.90
N ARG A 107 -2.70 -25.63 -2.76
CA ARG A 107 -2.03 -25.75 -1.46
C ARG A 107 -1.02 -26.91 -1.42
N ALA A 108 -1.35 -28.04 -2.02
CA ALA A 108 -0.42 -29.14 -2.13
C ALA A 108 0.82 -28.78 -2.95
N ILE A 109 0.67 -27.98 -4.02
CA ILE A 109 1.79 -27.41 -4.76
C ILE A 109 2.60 -26.46 -3.89
N PHE A 110 1.95 -25.56 -3.14
CA PHE A 110 2.60 -24.65 -2.21
C PHE A 110 3.40 -25.37 -1.12
N LEU A 111 2.87 -26.47 -0.56
CA LEU A 111 3.48 -27.25 0.52
C LEU A 111 4.49 -28.30 0.01
N SER A 112 4.61 -28.49 -1.28
CA SER A 112 5.53 -29.47 -1.86
C SER A 112 6.97 -29.25 -1.39
N LYS A 113 7.71 -30.35 -1.16
CA LYS A 113 9.15 -30.28 -0.85
C LYS A 113 10.00 -29.97 -2.06
N SER A 114 9.51 -30.25 -3.25
CA SER A 114 10.23 -29.97 -4.49
C SER A 114 9.63 -28.76 -5.18
N LYS A 115 10.52 -27.90 -5.74
CA LYS A 115 10.15 -26.68 -6.46
C LYS A 115 9.22 -27.00 -7.63
N PRO A 116 8.01 -26.42 -7.71
CA PRO A 116 7.13 -26.56 -8.86
C PRO A 116 7.72 -25.85 -10.08
N SER A 117 7.21 -26.18 -11.25
CA SER A 117 7.56 -25.46 -12.48
C SER A 117 6.92 -24.06 -12.52
N GLU A 118 7.53 -23.12 -13.21
CA GLU A 118 6.94 -21.79 -13.41
C GLU A 118 5.57 -21.86 -14.09
N GLN A 119 5.39 -22.80 -15.03
CA GLN A 119 4.12 -22.98 -15.72
C GLN A 119 2.98 -23.42 -14.77
N GLU A 120 3.28 -24.26 -13.78
CA GLU A 120 2.31 -24.64 -12.75
C GLU A 120 1.89 -23.43 -11.92
N ILE A 121 2.84 -22.61 -11.51
CA ILE A 121 2.55 -21.39 -10.76
C ILE A 121 1.79 -20.36 -11.60
N ILE A 122 2.15 -20.16 -12.87
CA ILE A 122 1.41 -19.26 -13.77
C ILE A 122 -0.04 -19.70 -13.92
N LYS A 123 -0.33 -21.00 -14.00
CA LYS A 123 -1.71 -21.49 -14.03
C LYS A 123 -2.49 -21.13 -12.76
N LEU A 124 -1.84 -21.26 -11.58
CA LEU A 124 -2.45 -20.81 -10.31
C LEU A 124 -2.71 -19.30 -10.29
N LEU A 125 -1.74 -18.50 -10.72
CA LEU A 125 -1.85 -17.03 -10.74
C LEU A 125 -2.97 -16.52 -11.66
N ARG A 126 -3.32 -17.27 -12.69
CA ARG A 126 -4.35 -16.94 -13.68
C ARG A 126 -5.71 -17.61 -13.43
N ASP A 127 -5.87 -18.37 -12.35
CA ASP A 127 -7.13 -19.05 -12.06
C ASP A 127 -8.25 -18.04 -11.74
N ALA A 128 -9.49 -18.43 -12.03
CA ALA A 128 -10.67 -17.61 -11.74
C ALA A 128 -10.89 -17.40 -10.24
N SER A 129 -10.54 -18.41 -9.40
CA SER A 129 -10.66 -18.33 -7.94
C SER A 129 -9.59 -17.46 -7.32
N ALA A 130 -9.99 -16.49 -6.50
CA ALA A 130 -9.07 -15.64 -5.73
C ALA A 130 -8.23 -16.45 -4.74
N GLU A 131 -8.79 -17.50 -4.15
CA GLU A 131 -8.10 -18.41 -3.22
C GLU A 131 -6.95 -19.15 -3.91
N VAL A 132 -7.19 -19.66 -5.10
CA VAL A 132 -6.16 -20.34 -5.92
C VAL A 132 -5.07 -19.34 -6.32
N ARG A 133 -5.45 -18.12 -6.75
CA ARG A 133 -4.47 -17.07 -7.10
C ARG A 133 -3.61 -16.67 -5.90
N ARG A 134 -4.20 -16.49 -4.71
CA ARG A 134 -3.46 -16.20 -3.47
C ARG A 134 -2.42 -17.29 -3.17
N THR A 135 -2.82 -18.54 -3.26
CA THR A 135 -1.91 -19.66 -3.05
C THR A 135 -0.79 -19.69 -4.09
N GLY A 136 -1.09 -19.39 -5.34
CA GLY A 136 -0.09 -19.23 -6.41
C GLY A 136 0.93 -18.13 -6.11
N LEU A 137 0.47 -16.97 -5.63
CA LEU A 137 1.34 -15.88 -5.18
C LEU A 137 2.27 -16.33 -4.05
N MET A 138 1.72 -16.93 -3.00
CA MET A 138 2.51 -17.42 -1.86
C MET A 138 3.53 -18.49 -2.30
N ALA A 139 3.17 -19.35 -3.25
CA ALA A 139 4.10 -20.34 -3.81
C ALA A 139 5.23 -19.66 -4.61
N ALA A 140 4.94 -18.65 -5.43
CA ALA A 140 5.94 -17.88 -6.14
C ALA A 140 6.97 -17.24 -5.18
N GLY A 141 6.49 -16.66 -4.08
CA GLY A 141 7.33 -16.11 -3.00
C GLY A 141 8.18 -17.18 -2.32
N ARG A 142 7.55 -18.26 -1.85
CA ARG A 142 8.23 -19.35 -1.14
C ARG A 142 9.37 -19.97 -1.94
N TYR A 143 9.20 -20.13 -3.25
CA TYR A 143 10.21 -20.72 -4.12
C TYR A 143 11.13 -19.71 -4.78
N GLY A 144 11.02 -18.43 -4.45
CA GLY A 144 11.87 -17.36 -4.94
C GLY A 144 11.82 -17.21 -6.47
N MET A 145 10.63 -17.30 -7.07
CA MET A 145 10.44 -17.25 -8.52
C MET A 145 10.39 -15.81 -9.03
N THR A 146 11.51 -15.11 -8.96
CA THR A 146 11.64 -13.69 -9.38
C THR A 146 11.33 -13.47 -10.86
N SER A 147 11.48 -14.50 -11.70
CA SER A 147 11.07 -14.49 -13.12
C SER A 147 9.56 -14.26 -13.31
N LEU A 148 8.73 -14.57 -12.29
CA LEU A 148 7.29 -14.37 -12.33
C LEU A 148 6.84 -13.00 -11.80
N ARG A 149 7.77 -12.05 -11.60
CA ARG A 149 7.49 -10.71 -11.05
C ARG A 149 6.32 -10.01 -11.75
N ASP A 150 6.28 -10.06 -13.10
CA ASP A 150 5.23 -9.37 -13.87
C ASP A 150 3.84 -9.98 -13.66
N GLU A 151 3.75 -11.30 -13.48
CA GLU A 151 2.49 -11.97 -13.13
C GLU A 151 2.10 -11.69 -11.67
N VAL A 152 3.07 -11.62 -10.76
CA VAL A 152 2.84 -11.23 -9.36
C VAL A 152 2.35 -9.78 -9.28
N MET A 153 2.92 -8.88 -10.09
CA MET A 153 2.48 -7.48 -10.19
C MET A 153 1.01 -7.34 -10.56
N LYS A 154 0.51 -8.15 -11.50
CA LYS A 154 -0.93 -8.15 -11.85
C LYS A 154 -1.82 -8.50 -10.67
N GLY A 155 -1.30 -9.24 -9.69
CA GLY A 155 -2.02 -9.51 -8.43
C GLY A 155 -2.32 -8.27 -7.60
N LEU A 156 -1.57 -7.18 -7.79
CA LEU A 156 -1.77 -5.92 -7.08
C LEU A 156 -3.05 -5.19 -7.51
N ASP A 157 -3.49 -5.39 -8.77
CA ASP A 157 -4.68 -4.74 -9.32
C ASP A 157 -5.97 -5.33 -8.77
N ASN A 158 -5.90 -6.54 -8.22
CA ASN A 158 -7.07 -7.21 -7.66
C ASN A 158 -7.11 -7.08 -6.12
N PRO A 159 -8.18 -6.47 -5.54
CA PRO A 159 -8.34 -6.32 -4.09
C PRO A 159 -8.14 -7.61 -3.30
N ASP A 160 -8.56 -8.74 -3.88
CA ASP A 160 -8.52 -10.04 -3.21
C ASP A 160 -7.12 -10.67 -3.15
N THR A 161 -6.18 -10.20 -3.95
CA THR A 161 -4.82 -10.75 -4.05
C THR A 161 -3.71 -9.72 -3.81
N ALA A 162 -4.07 -8.43 -3.73
CA ALA A 162 -3.11 -7.33 -3.66
C ALA A 162 -2.15 -7.44 -2.45
N ARG A 163 -2.65 -7.95 -1.34
CA ARG A 163 -1.86 -8.10 -0.12
C ARG A 163 -0.78 -9.16 -0.28
N GLU A 164 -1.14 -10.33 -0.81
CA GLU A 164 -0.20 -11.43 -1.03
C GLU A 164 0.83 -11.05 -2.10
N ALA A 165 0.39 -10.43 -3.18
CA ALA A 165 1.28 -9.92 -4.23
C ALA A 165 2.31 -8.94 -3.64
N TYR A 166 1.89 -8.02 -2.77
CA TYR A 166 2.78 -7.10 -2.06
C TYR A 166 3.83 -7.86 -1.23
N TYR A 167 3.42 -8.86 -0.42
CA TYR A 167 4.35 -9.62 0.40
C TYR A 167 5.36 -10.40 -0.44
N VAL A 168 4.92 -10.98 -1.55
CA VAL A 168 5.78 -11.75 -2.45
C VAL A 168 6.80 -10.86 -3.15
N LEU A 169 6.39 -9.71 -3.66
CA LEU A 169 7.31 -8.73 -4.25
C LEU A 169 8.35 -8.27 -3.23
N ARG A 170 7.94 -8.05 -1.98
CA ARG A 170 8.86 -7.73 -0.89
C ARG A 170 9.89 -8.85 -0.63
N GLN A 171 9.48 -10.12 -0.72
CA GLN A 171 10.38 -11.28 -0.56
C GLN A 171 11.37 -11.41 -1.71
N PHE A 172 11.02 -10.99 -2.92
CA PHE A 172 11.91 -11.04 -4.10
C PHE A 172 13.15 -10.14 -3.95
N GLY A 173 13.10 -9.16 -3.08
CA GLY A 173 14.25 -8.33 -2.74
C GLY A 173 14.53 -7.16 -3.69
N PRO A 174 15.60 -6.38 -3.39
CA PRO A 174 15.88 -5.10 -4.07
C PRO A 174 16.13 -5.22 -5.57
N GLU A 175 16.68 -6.31 -6.05
CA GLU A 175 16.98 -6.51 -7.48
C GLU A 175 15.73 -6.46 -8.37
N VAL A 176 14.59 -6.90 -7.81
CA VAL A 176 13.30 -6.84 -8.51
C VAL A 176 12.74 -5.42 -8.54
N TYR A 177 13.07 -4.59 -7.54
CA TYR A 177 12.54 -3.23 -7.45
C TYR A 177 13.08 -2.29 -8.52
N GLY A 178 14.34 -2.42 -8.92
CA GLY A 178 14.96 -1.56 -9.92
C GLY A 178 14.18 -1.54 -11.23
N ASP A 179 13.82 -2.72 -11.69
CA ASP A 179 13.03 -2.89 -12.91
C ASP A 179 11.56 -2.42 -12.74
N LEU A 180 10.96 -2.69 -11.56
CA LEU A 180 9.60 -2.27 -11.24
C LEU A 180 9.47 -0.75 -11.22
N ILE A 181 10.42 -0.07 -10.58
CA ILE A 181 10.42 1.40 -10.47
C ILE A 181 10.65 2.04 -11.84
N GLY A 182 11.49 1.44 -12.69
CA GLY A 182 11.64 1.87 -14.08
C GLY A 182 10.36 1.77 -14.91
N THR A 183 9.44 0.86 -14.55
CA THR A 183 8.11 0.75 -15.19
C THR A 183 7.10 1.74 -14.64
N VAL A 184 7.23 2.15 -13.37
CA VAL A 184 6.26 3.03 -12.66
C VAL A 184 6.34 4.49 -13.09
N ILE A 185 7.52 4.95 -13.49
CA ILE A 185 7.70 6.31 -14.03
C ILE A 185 7.08 6.44 -15.44
N ARG A 186 6.52 5.36 -16.01
CA ARG A 186 5.86 5.43 -17.31
C ARG A 186 4.47 6.05 -17.18
N PRO A 187 4.12 7.02 -18.06
CA PRO A 187 2.76 7.52 -18.14
C PRO A 187 1.82 6.34 -18.50
N GLY A 188 0.85 6.07 -17.65
CA GLY A 188 -0.14 4.99 -17.86
C GLY A 188 -0.29 4.02 -16.70
N ASN A 189 0.54 4.09 -15.67
CA ASN A 189 0.32 3.29 -14.46
C ASN A 189 -0.85 3.84 -13.63
N SER A 190 -1.64 2.92 -13.08
CA SER A 190 -2.70 3.30 -12.17
C SER A 190 -2.13 3.94 -10.88
N GLU A 191 -2.86 4.86 -10.30
CA GLU A 191 -2.51 5.49 -9.01
C GLU A 191 -2.26 4.43 -7.92
N ARG A 192 -2.99 3.30 -8.01
CA ARG A 192 -2.85 2.16 -7.11
C ARG A 192 -1.50 1.45 -7.24
N GLU A 193 -1.01 1.23 -8.46
CA GLU A 193 0.32 0.64 -8.70
C GLU A 193 1.41 1.53 -8.10
N ASN A 194 1.33 2.83 -8.34
CA ASN A 194 2.24 3.81 -7.77
C ASN A 194 2.22 3.78 -6.23
N TYR A 195 1.04 3.68 -5.62
CA TYR A 195 0.90 3.60 -4.16
C TYR A 195 1.56 2.34 -3.57
N ILE A 196 1.44 1.20 -4.24
CA ILE A 196 2.01 -0.06 -3.77
C ILE A 196 3.54 -0.03 -3.86
N ILE A 197 4.08 0.55 -4.93
CA ILE A 197 5.54 0.71 -5.06
C ILE A 197 6.08 1.64 -3.97
N LEU A 198 5.38 2.72 -3.66
CA LEU A 198 5.76 3.56 -2.53
C LEU A 198 5.80 2.78 -1.20
N ARG A 199 4.86 1.86 -0.98
CA ARG A 199 4.87 0.98 0.20
C ARG A 199 6.04 -0.01 0.17
N LEU A 200 6.42 -0.51 -1.00
CA LEU A 200 7.62 -1.33 -1.15
C LEU A 200 8.88 -0.53 -0.81
N LEU A 201 8.99 0.70 -1.33
CA LEU A 201 10.09 1.61 -1.01
C LEU A 201 10.15 1.96 0.48
N ASP A 202 9.01 2.11 1.14
CA ASP A 202 8.93 2.31 2.60
C ASP A 202 9.49 1.11 3.39
N ALA A 203 9.48 -0.09 2.83
CA ALA A 203 10.03 -1.28 3.47
C ALA A 203 11.52 -1.50 3.19
N MET A 204 12.09 -0.80 2.21
CA MET A 204 13.51 -0.91 1.84
C MET A 204 14.44 -0.17 2.82
N PRO A 205 15.74 -0.53 2.90
CA PRO A 205 16.75 0.27 3.57
C PRO A 205 16.74 1.72 3.04
N ALA A 206 16.95 2.67 3.94
CA ALA A 206 16.87 4.10 3.60
C ALA A 206 17.81 4.50 2.45
N SER A 207 19.06 4.00 2.46
CA SER A 207 20.06 4.30 1.43
C SER A 207 19.64 3.86 0.02
N GLU A 208 18.87 2.79 -0.10
CA GLU A 208 18.41 2.25 -1.37
C GLU A 208 17.12 2.94 -1.84
N ALA A 209 16.22 3.28 -0.91
CA ALA A 209 14.93 3.88 -1.22
C ALA A 209 15.01 5.39 -1.56
N PHE A 210 15.96 6.13 -0.98
CA PHE A 210 16.01 7.59 -1.10
C PHE A 210 16.13 8.12 -2.54
N PRO A 211 16.95 7.55 -3.43
CA PRO A 211 17.00 8.00 -4.82
C PRO A 211 15.63 7.94 -5.50
N TRP A 212 14.94 6.82 -5.35
CA TRP A 212 13.64 6.58 -5.96
C TRP A 212 12.54 7.47 -5.38
N LEU A 213 12.47 7.57 -4.05
CA LEU A 213 11.53 8.46 -3.39
C LEU A 213 11.73 9.91 -3.80
N SER A 214 12.98 10.37 -3.95
CA SER A 214 13.26 11.73 -4.41
C SER A 214 12.79 11.99 -5.84
N ASP A 215 12.90 11.01 -6.75
CA ASP A 215 12.40 11.13 -8.11
C ASP A 215 10.86 11.13 -8.15
N PHE A 216 10.18 10.36 -7.28
CA PHE A 216 8.72 10.40 -7.15
C PHE A 216 8.19 11.74 -6.62
N VAL A 217 8.92 12.43 -5.76
CA VAL A 217 8.55 13.79 -5.32
C VAL A 217 8.50 14.76 -6.48
N VAL A 218 9.39 14.59 -7.45
CA VAL A 218 9.52 15.50 -8.62
C VAL A 218 8.52 15.12 -9.72
N ALA A 219 8.39 13.84 -10.06
CA ALA A 219 7.73 13.40 -11.29
C ALA A 219 6.38 12.67 -11.09
N GLY A 220 5.95 12.47 -9.84
CA GLY A 220 4.71 11.73 -9.55
C GLY A 220 3.43 12.56 -9.68
N HIS A 221 2.28 11.87 -9.71
CA HIS A 221 0.97 12.50 -9.45
C HIS A 221 0.90 13.04 -8.02
N MET A 222 -0.02 13.96 -7.71
CA MET A 222 -0.08 14.65 -6.41
C MET A 222 -0.07 13.67 -5.22
N GLY A 223 -0.90 12.63 -5.23
CA GLY A 223 -0.94 11.63 -4.14
C GLY A 223 0.39 10.88 -3.96
N VAL A 224 1.06 10.54 -5.07
CA VAL A 224 2.38 9.90 -5.09
C VAL A 224 3.46 10.84 -4.57
N ARG A 225 3.48 12.09 -5.04
CA ARG A 225 4.44 13.13 -4.60
C ARG A 225 4.34 13.37 -3.10
N LEU A 226 3.11 13.51 -2.59
CA LEU A 226 2.85 13.75 -1.18
C LEU A 226 3.31 12.56 -0.32
N LYS A 227 2.99 11.34 -0.73
CA LYS A 227 3.38 10.12 -0.02
C LYS A 227 4.90 9.93 -0.02
N ALA A 228 5.55 10.14 -1.15
CA ALA A 228 7.01 10.06 -1.27
C ALA A 228 7.70 11.13 -0.40
N ALA A 229 7.24 12.38 -0.45
CA ALA A 229 7.77 13.46 0.37
C ALA A 229 7.60 13.18 1.88
N SER A 230 6.42 12.70 2.29
CA SER A 230 6.15 12.29 3.67
C SER A 230 7.07 11.15 4.13
N SER A 231 7.29 10.13 3.28
CA SER A 231 8.21 9.03 3.57
C SER A 231 9.64 9.53 3.77
N LEU A 232 10.13 10.41 2.90
CA LEU A 232 11.46 11.03 3.04
C LEU A 232 11.59 11.84 4.34
N CYS A 233 10.57 12.64 4.70
CA CYS A 233 10.54 13.40 5.94
C CYS A 233 10.60 12.48 7.17
N ASN A 234 9.77 11.44 7.22
CA ASN A 234 9.69 10.50 8.33
C ASN A 234 10.99 9.70 8.53
N ARG A 235 11.76 9.51 7.47
CA ARG A 235 13.04 8.79 7.48
C ARG A 235 14.24 9.71 7.67
N GLY A 236 14.02 11.00 7.89
CA GLY A 236 15.08 11.99 8.15
C GLY A 236 16.01 12.25 6.96
N TRP A 237 15.52 12.03 5.73
CA TRP A 237 16.32 12.33 4.54
C TRP A 237 16.51 13.83 4.36
N SER A 238 17.75 14.23 4.04
CA SER A 238 18.13 15.61 3.79
C SER A 238 18.77 15.71 2.39
N PRO A 239 18.16 16.46 1.44
CA PRO A 239 18.67 16.59 0.09
C PRO A 239 20.00 17.37 0.05
N GLN A 240 20.94 16.90 -0.77
CA GLN A 240 22.24 17.52 -0.96
C GLN A 240 22.49 17.89 -2.43
N GLY A 241 23.29 18.91 -2.68
CA GLY A 241 23.75 19.27 -4.01
C GLY A 241 22.59 19.39 -5.03
N ARG A 242 22.64 18.61 -6.11
CA ARG A 242 21.65 18.63 -7.19
C ARG A 242 20.23 18.24 -6.73
N GLN A 243 20.12 17.35 -5.74
CA GLN A 243 18.81 16.95 -5.20
C GLN A 243 18.15 18.13 -4.47
N ARG A 244 18.92 18.93 -3.72
CA ARG A 244 18.40 20.11 -3.06
C ARG A 244 17.86 21.15 -4.05
N LEU A 245 18.52 21.32 -5.20
CA LEU A 245 18.04 22.19 -6.29
C LEU A 245 16.72 21.69 -6.85
N LYS A 246 16.63 20.40 -7.20
CA LYS A 246 15.38 19.79 -7.69
C LYS A 246 14.21 19.94 -6.71
N ILE A 247 14.43 19.72 -5.42
CA ILE A 247 13.39 19.90 -4.39
C ILE A 247 12.99 21.38 -4.29
N GLY A 248 13.94 22.31 -4.44
CA GLY A 248 13.65 23.76 -4.50
C GLY A 248 12.81 24.15 -5.71
N GLU A 249 13.13 23.62 -6.89
CA GLU A 249 12.34 23.81 -8.12
C GLU A 249 10.92 23.25 -7.95
N THR A 250 10.80 22.03 -7.38
CA THR A 250 9.51 21.42 -7.09
C THR A 250 8.68 22.25 -6.10
N LEU A 251 9.32 22.86 -5.10
CA LEU A 251 8.66 23.80 -4.19
C LEU A 251 8.12 25.02 -4.94
N SER A 252 8.92 25.60 -5.85
CA SER A 252 8.50 26.72 -6.69
C SER A 252 7.28 26.40 -7.54
N GLU A 253 7.31 25.27 -8.23
CA GLU A 253 6.19 24.79 -9.04
C GLU A 253 4.93 24.56 -8.20
N THR A 254 5.08 23.98 -7.00
CA THR A 254 3.95 23.74 -6.11
C THR A 254 3.33 25.03 -5.59
N ILE A 255 4.15 26.05 -5.28
CA ILE A 255 3.65 27.40 -4.92
C ILE A 255 2.93 28.05 -6.10
N HIS A 256 3.43 27.88 -7.32
CA HIS A 256 2.75 28.39 -8.53
C HIS A 256 1.38 27.70 -8.73
N VAL A 257 1.30 26.37 -8.56
CA VAL A 257 0.02 25.62 -8.59
C VAL A 257 -0.92 26.16 -7.52
N MET A 258 -0.43 26.39 -6.30
CA MET A 258 -1.23 26.97 -5.20
C MET A 258 -1.78 28.37 -5.56
N ALA A 259 -0.98 29.22 -6.19
CA ALA A 259 -1.44 30.54 -6.65
C ALA A 259 -2.60 30.42 -7.66
N ARG A 260 -2.50 29.45 -8.59
CA ARG A 260 -3.58 29.16 -9.56
C ARG A 260 -4.84 28.62 -8.86
N LEU A 261 -4.70 27.74 -7.87
CA LEU A 261 -5.83 27.22 -7.10
C LEU A 261 -6.55 28.32 -6.30
N ILE A 262 -5.80 29.26 -5.71
CA ILE A 262 -6.38 30.43 -5.03
C ILE A 262 -7.18 31.29 -6.02
N ALA A 263 -6.64 31.55 -7.22
CA ALA A 263 -7.34 32.28 -8.25
C ALA A 263 -8.64 31.59 -8.68
N MET A 264 -8.60 30.28 -8.94
CA MET A 264 -9.77 29.48 -9.29
C MET A 264 -10.84 29.48 -8.19
N GLN A 265 -10.42 29.34 -6.94
CA GLN A 265 -11.33 29.36 -5.79
C GLN A 265 -12.06 30.71 -5.68
N THR A 266 -11.36 31.81 -5.95
CA THR A 266 -11.95 33.15 -5.95
C THR A 266 -13.02 33.32 -7.04
N GLU A 267 -12.81 32.73 -8.22
CA GLU A 267 -13.77 32.71 -9.32
C GLU A 267 -14.99 31.82 -9.02
N VAL A 268 -14.75 30.59 -8.51
CA VAL A 268 -15.79 29.61 -8.21
C VAL A 268 -16.68 30.08 -7.05
N SER A 269 -16.11 30.74 -6.05
CA SER A 269 -16.89 31.29 -4.92
C SER A 269 -17.97 32.28 -5.36
N ARG A 270 -17.81 32.90 -6.55
CA ARG A 270 -18.82 33.77 -7.16
C ARG A 270 -19.92 33.03 -7.90
N SER A 271 -19.70 31.75 -8.26
CA SER A 271 -20.58 31.01 -9.17
C SER A 271 -21.47 29.94 -8.52
N ARG A 272 -21.43 29.76 -7.19
CA ARG A 272 -22.21 28.78 -6.40
C ARG A 272 -22.04 27.30 -6.79
N HIS A 273 -20.90 26.91 -7.37
CA HIS A 273 -20.59 25.52 -7.70
C HIS A 273 -19.97 24.80 -6.47
N PHE A 274 -20.82 24.23 -5.64
CA PHE A 274 -20.39 23.62 -4.36
C PHE A 274 -19.37 22.47 -4.53
N LEU A 275 -19.63 21.55 -5.44
CA LEU A 275 -18.73 20.39 -5.68
C LEU A 275 -17.36 20.84 -6.21
N LEU A 276 -17.35 21.78 -7.12
CA LEU A 276 -16.09 22.32 -7.66
C LEU A 276 -15.31 23.10 -6.59
N SER A 277 -16.01 23.82 -5.72
CA SER A 277 -15.38 24.51 -4.58
C SER A 277 -14.74 23.52 -3.62
N ALA A 278 -15.43 22.40 -3.29
CA ALA A 278 -14.89 21.36 -2.43
C ALA A 278 -13.67 20.65 -3.03
N ALA A 279 -13.71 20.36 -4.34
CA ALA A 279 -12.57 19.75 -5.04
C ALA A 279 -11.34 20.67 -5.04
N LEU A 280 -11.53 21.96 -5.31
CA LEU A 280 -10.45 22.94 -5.24
C LEU A 280 -9.87 23.11 -3.83
N GLU A 281 -10.72 23.04 -2.80
CA GLU A 281 -10.26 23.09 -1.41
C GLU A 281 -9.41 21.86 -1.06
N GLN A 282 -9.83 20.66 -1.48
CA GLN A 282 -9.05 19.44 -1.29
C GLN A 282 -7.68 19.53 -1.99
N GLU A 283 -7.65 20.03 -3.24
CA GLU A 283 -6.40 20.24 -3.95
C GLU A 283 -5.50 21.29 -3.28
N ARG A 284 -6.07 22.33 -2.70
CA ARG A 284 -5.33 23.31 -1.91
C ARG A 284 -4.71 22.67 -0.67
N GLU A 285 -5.45 21.83 0.04
CA GLU A 285 -4.95 21.08 1.20
C GLU A 285 -3.81 20.14 0.82
N ASN A 286 -3.95 19.38 -0.26
CA ASN A 286 -2.92 18.49 -0.76
C ASN A 286 -1.63 19.25 -1.12
N ASN A 287 -1.75 20.37 -1.84
CA ASN A 287 -0.60 21.20 -2.20
C ASN A 287 0.04 21.89 -0.98
N TYR A 288 -0.77 22.31 -0.01
CA TYR A 288 -0.27 22.87 1.25
C TYR A 288 0.57 21.84 2.04
N GLU A 289 0.08 20.63 2.13
CA GLU A 289 0.78 19.53 2.81
C GLU A 289 2.07 19.13 2.06
N LEU A 290 2.05 19.17 0.72
CA LEU A 290 3.26 18.95 -0.07
C LEU A 290 4.28 20.06 0.17
N ILE A 291 3.87 21.34 0.15
CA ILE A 291 4.75 22.47 0.48
C ILE A 291 5.37 22.29 1.86
N ARG A 292 4.59 21.87 2.86
CA ARG A 292 5.08 21.59 4.21
C ARG A 292 6.19 20.52 4.21
N CYS A 293 5.97 19.41 3.51
CA CYS A 293 6.98 18.36 3.37
C CYS A 293 8.25 18.87 2.65
N LEU A 294 8.10 19.63 1.56
CA LEU A 294 9.23 20.16 0.81
C LEU A 294 10.05 21.16 1.65
N VAL A 295 9.38 22.01 2.42
CA VAL A 295 10.03 22.91 3.39
C VAL A 295 10.75 22.10 4.47
N HIS A 296 10.13 21.03 4.98
CA HIS A 296 10.79 20.12 5.94
C HIS A 296 12.08 19.52 5.38
N LEU A 297 12.06 19.07 4.14
CA LEU A 297 13.23 18.50 3.47
C LEU A 297 14.35 19.54 3.25
N LEU A 298 14.00 20.79 2.98
CA LEU A 298 14.97 21.86 2.71
C LEU A 298 15.52 22.52 3.96
N ALA A 299 14.69 22.67 4.99
CA ALA A 299 14.95 23.45 6.19
C ALA A 299 15.17 22.62 7.46
N GLY A 300 14.76 21.35 7.44
CA GLY A 300 14.70 20.48 8.61
C GLY A 300 13.39 20.57 9.38
N GLY A 301 13.09 19.54 10.17
CA GLY A 301 11.78 19.36 10.80
C GLY A 301 11.35 20.47 11.76
N VAL A 302 12.28 20.95 12.59
CA VAL A 302 12.01 22.01 13.58
C VAL A 302 11.64 23.33 12.87
N ALA A 303 12.40 23.71 11.86
CA ALA A 303 12.12 24.93 11.09
C ALA A 303 10.80 24.80 10.31
N ALA A 304 10.52 23.63 9.75
CA ALA A 304 9.26 23.40 9.03
C ALA A 304 8.03 23.52 9.93
N GLU A 305 8.08 23.03 11.17
CA GLU A 305 6.98 23.19 12.14
C GLU A 305 6.77 24.65 12.57
N LEU A 306 7.83 25.46 12.61
CA LEU A 306 7.71 26.91 12.85
C LEU A 306 7.11 27.65 11.66
N ILE A 307 7.45 27.22 10.43
CA ILE A 307 6.98 27.85 9.19
C ILE A 307 5.54 27.41 8.87
N LEU A 308 5.24 26.12 9.03
CA LEU A 308 4.00 25.47 8.60
C LEU A 308 3.55 24.41 9.65
N PRO A 309 2.94 24.81 10.75
CA PRO A 309 2.48 23.88 11.79
C PRO A 309 1.42 22.91 11.25
N ARG A 310 1.45 21.66 11.72
CA ARG A 310 0.56 20.55 11.28
C ARG A 310 -0.92 20.77 11.55
N LYS A 311 -1.24 21.50 12.58
CA LYS A 311 -2.62 21.87 12.89
C LYS A 311 -2.78 23.38 12.70
N ARG A 312 -3.87 23.78 12.06
CA ARG A 312 -4.46 25.08 12.27
C ARG A 312 -4.98 25.13 13.73
N ASP A 313 -4.08 25.02 14.70
CA ASP A 313 -4.39 25.45 16.04
C ASP A 313 -4.72 26.94 15.92
N ASP A 314 -5.82 27.37 16.53
CA ASP A 314 -6.29 28.77 16.61
C ASP A 314 -5.28 29.72 17.31
N ARG A 315 -4.06 29.25 17.56
CA ARG A 315 -2.96 30.13 17.92
C ARG A 315 -2.59 30.92 16.68
N PRO A 316 -2.71 32.24 16.73
CA PRO A 316 -2.16 33.07 15.67
C PRO A 316 -0.71 32.63 15.52
N CYS A 317 -0.40 31.96 14.40
CA CYS A 317 0.98 31.71 14.02
C CYS A 317 1.65 33.07 14.16
N GLN A 318 2.68 33.14 15.03
CA GLN A 318 3.39 34.40 15.18
C GLN A 318 4.05 34.67 13.82
N ALA A 319 3.36 35.42 12.98
CA ALA A 319 3.75 35.67 11.58
C ALA A 319 5.20 36.18 11.50
N GLY A 320 5.68 36.85 12.57
CA GLY A 320 7.06 37.22 12.75
C GLY A 320 8.00 36.00 12.84
N VAL A 321 7.68 35.02 13.67
CA VAL A 321 8.55 33.82 13.87
C VAL A 321 8.64 33.00 12.59
N ALA A 322 7.51 32.77 11.89
CA ALA A 322 7.50 32.09 10.61
C ALA A 322 8.32 32.85 9.57
N SER A 323 8.20 34.20 9.52
CA SER A 323 8.97 35.04 8.61
C SER A 323 10.48 34.95 8.85
N GLU A 324 10.91 35.00 10.12
CA GLU A 324 12.33 34.87 10.50
C GLU A 324 12.86 33.47 10.19
N ALA A 325 12.08 32.41 10.47
CA ALA A 325 12.45 31.04 10.14
C ALA A 325 12.62 30.86 8.62
N ILE A 326 11.71 31.41 7.79
CA ILE A 326 11.85 31.40 6.33
C ILE A 326 13.14 32.12 5.89
N GLU A 327 13.45 33.27 6.49
CA GLU A 327 14.65 34.05 6.15
C GLU A 327 15.93 33.29 6.47
N SER A 328 15.95 32.54 7.55
CA SER A 328 17.15 31.83 8.00
C SER A 328 17.46 30.56 7.18
N VAL A 329 16.44 29.86 6.65
CA VAL A 329 16.63 28.51 6.08
C VAL A 329 16.24 28.37 4.61
N ILE A 330 15.38 29.25 4.09
CA ILE A 330 14.96 29.23 2.69
C ILE A 330 15.75 30.27 1.88
N SER A 331 16.40 29.81 0.81
CA SER A 331 17.16 30.68 -0.08
C SER A 331 16.24 31.40 -1.09
N GLU A 332 16.72 32.54 -1.61
CA GLU A 332 16.11 33.13 -2.79
C GLU A 332 16.24 32.18 -4.01
N PRO A 333 15.27 32.12 -4.94
CA PRO A 333 14.13 33.05 -5.07
C PRO A 333 12.86 32.63 -4.33
N MET A 334 12.86 31.50 -3.57
CA MET A 334 11.65 30.91 -2.94
C MET A 334 11.18 31.66 -1.69
N ARG A 335 12.06 32.40 -1.03
CA ARG A 335 11.76 33.11 0.22
C ARG A 335 10.55 34.02 0.14
N ARG A 336 10.50 34.90 -0.86
CA ARG A 336 9.42 35.88 -1.03
C ARG A 336 8.08 35.23 -1.41
N PRO A 337 8.01 34.35 -2.43
CA PRO A 337 6.77 33.63 -2.74
C PRO A 337 6.20 32.83 -1.57
N LEU A 338 7.07 32.18 -0.79
CA LEU A 338 6.63 31.41 0.39
C LEU A 338 6.06 32.33 1.48
N LYS A 339 6.69 33.49 1.73
CA LYS A 339 6.16 34.51 2.66
C LYS A 339 4.80 35.05 2.18
N ALA A 340 4.65 35.35 0.90
CA ALA A 340 3.38 35.79 0.32
C ALA A 340 2.28 34.74 0.50
N LEU A 341 2.60 33.46 0.30
CA LEU A 341 1.66 32.36 0.46
C LEU A 341 1.21 32.20 1.91
N LEU A 342 2.13 32.31 2.87
CA LEU A 342 1.90 32.02 4.29
C LEU A 342 1.46 33.26 5.10
N GLY A 343 1.55 34.46 4.51
CA GLY A 343 1.15 35.71 5.13
C GLY A 343 -0.31 35.68 5.58
N ASN A 344 -0.59 36.37 6.70
CA ASN A 344 -1.94 36.48 7.25
C ASN A 344 -2.77 37.51 6.46
N SER A 345 -2.97 37.26 5.16
CA SER A 345 -3.68 38.12 4.22
C SER A 345 -4.87 37.40 3.62
N THR A 346 -5.86 38.19 3.11
CA THR A 346 -6.98 37.63 2.34
C THR A 346 -6.48 36.98 1.05
N ASP A 347 -7.22 36.01 0.51
CA ASP A 347 -6.84 35.31 -0.72
C ASP A 347 -6.62 36.28 -1.91
N ASN A 348 -7.38 37.35 -2.02
CA ASN A 348 -7.19 38.37 -3.03
C ASN A 348 -5.83 39.10 -2.89
N ARG A 349 -5.43 39.45 -1.66
CA ARG A 349 -4.14 40.11 -1.41
C ARG A 349 -2.98 39.16 -1.63
N ARG A 350 -3.14 37.91 -1.14
CA ARG A 350 -2.18 36.81 -1.35
C ARG A 350 -1.96 36.56 -2.84
N LEU A 351 -3.03 36.51 -3.63
CA LEU A 351 -2.97 36.35 -5.06
C LEU A 351 -2.25 37.53 -5.75
N ALA A 352 -2.52 38.75 -5.32
CA ALA A 352 -1.84 39.95 -5.85
C ALA A 352 -0.32 39.87 -5.58
N GLU A 353 0.10 39.49 -4.41
CA GLU A 353 1.51 39.33 -4.06
C GLU A 353 2.17 38.16 -4.84
N LEU A 354 1.51 37.01 -4.96
CA LEU A 354 2.01 35.85 -5.70
C LEU A 354 2.11 36.12 -7.21
N SER A 355 1.22 36.94 -7.77
CA SER A 355 1.22 37.28 -9.19
C SER A 355 2.45 38.10 -9.61
N LEU A 356 3.20 38.67 -8.66
CA LEU A 356 4.50 39.30 -8.92
C LEU A 356 5.59 38.29 -9.30
N TYR A 357 5.44 37.08 -8.89
CA TYR A 357 6.43 35.99 -9.09
C TYR A 357 5.97 34.93 -10.09
N PHE A 358 4.66 34.70 -10.18
CA PHE A 358 4.07 33.69 -11.04
C PHE A 358 2.99 34.30 -11.95
N PRO A 359 3.01 34.01 -13.26
CA PRO A 359 1.99 34.53 -14.18
C PRO A 359 0.67 33.75 -13.94
N VAL A 360 -0.20 34.32 -13.13
CA VAL A 360 -1.55 33.75 -12.89
C VAL A 360 -2.53 34.41 -13.87
N ARG A 361 -2.93 33.70 -14.93
CA ARG A 361 -3.97 34.14 -15.85
C ARG A 361 -5.34 33.86 -15.23
N SER A 362 -6.30 34.77 -15.40
CA SER A 362 -7.71 34.57 -15.09
C SER A 362 -8.21 33.32 -15.82
N VAL A 363 -8.73 32.33 -15.07
CA VAL A 363 -9.17 31.04 -15.61
C VAL A 363 -10.68 31.06 -15.72
N LYS A 364 -11.25 31.10 -16.92
CA LYS A 364 -12.70 31.03 -17.13
C LYS A 364 -13.23 29.61 -16.83
N GLY A 365 -14.48 29.49 -16.34
CA GLY A 365 -15.05 28.27 -15.72
C GLY A 365 -14.86 26.94 -16.44
N GLN A 366 -14.82 26.88 -17.79
CA GLN A 366 -14.52 25.65 -18.53
C GLN A 366 -13.09 25.14 -18.38
N SER A 367 -12.12 26.03 -18.08
CA SER A 367 -10.73 25.66 -17.86
C SER A 367 -10.46 25.11 -16.45
N ILE A 368 -11.36 25.29 -15.49
CA ILE A 368 -11.20 24.81 -14.11
C ILE A 368 -11.40 23.30 -14.03
N SER A 369 -12.46 22.78 -14.69
CA SER A 369 -12.72 21.36 -14.76
C SER A 369 -11.60 20.60 -15.48
N SER A 370 -11.07 21.15 -16.59
CA SER A 370 -9.95 20.55 -17.30
C SER A 370 -8.64 20.61 -16.52
N PHE A 371 -8.45 21.59 -15.66
CA PHE A 371 -7.28 21.65 -14.78
C PHE A 371 -7.34 20.57 -13.69
N LEU A 372 -8.49 20.37 -13.07
CA LEU A 372 -8.66 19.33 -12.04
C LEU A 372 -8.49 17.91 -12.64
N LEU A 373 -9.03 17.67 -13.84
CA LEU A 373 -8.85 16.40 -14.56
C LEU A 373 -7.40 16.15 -14.99
N ALA A 374 -6.59 17.17 -15.15
CA ALA A 374 -5.17 17.02 -15.48
C ALA A 374 -4.27 16.87 -14.24
N SER A 375 -4.82 17.10 -13.03
CA SER A 375 -4.11 16.92 -11.76
C SER A 375 -4.35 15.56 -11.11
N GLU A 376 -5.35 14.81 -11.59
CA GLU A 376 -5.54 13.39 -11.27
C GLU A 376 -4.60 12.50 -12.12
#